data_d3207125e7eba0e3d17ac0936f15cd28
#
_entry.id   d3207125e7eba0e3d17ac0936f15cd28
#
_cell.length_a   1.000
_cell.length_b   1.000
_cell.length_c   1.000
_cell.angle_alpha   90.00
_cell.angle_beta   90.00
_cell.angle_gamma   90.00
#
_symmetry.space_group_name_H-M   'P 1'
#
loop_
_entity.id
_entity.type
_entity.pdbx_description
1 polymer ?
#
loop_
_entity_poly.entity_id
_entity_poly.type
_entity_poly.pdbx_seq_one_letter_code
_entity_poly.pdbx_strand_id
1 'polypeptide(L)'
;MKQLFFFLAAASIQSTILSGASPVIKNIEGVQKILLSKHEEKLYAFYENRIASIDLNSFKTEYIFIDKNPYDLQEYKCVSAGDQNYFLDSQGGGVLLFENDSIYRVDNSFRHKMQYNSSIFAYNGRVYKYGGYGFWSHRYFITVFDPETREWEFVPFTESDSYPIGRQDAIVKVIDNNLYMFGGTAMDETNGIVKYPLNDIWKFDLKNGIWTELGKITIESDGLSEFPLVDLEESILVCNEAEDVMLKIDLKNNKISTYGRNSFLRKIFAQSKDPRFEMFYFENRFFAFFKSNNELNQIDLVSRNSDEIFGNLISQTKLYESANKHYKNLIIFFPILFLIIFIIYRIDREKVKRKKIILRKGELFFKGQRIEMEPLSIKVLNHFINSEDSVSSNEIMDWINKPQLDYSYRTRLINETLYKINYTIKNVLKIDSDTITVKKSKLDKRLKVYSIDKTLFSGYPKIKKEIDV
;
A
#
# COMPACT_ATOMS: atom_id res chain seq x y z
N MET A 1 -40.59 -19.48 62.21
CA MET A 1 -40.18 -18.75 61.03
C MET A 1 -39.65 -19.76 60.01
N LYS A 2 -40.46 -20.09 59.00
CA LYS A 2 -40.12 -21.07 57.96
C LYS A 2 -39.48 -20.34 56.81
N GLN A 3 -38.20 -20.66 56.51
CA GLN A 3 -37.52 -20.23 55.30
C GLN A 3 -37.92 -21.13 54.13
N LEU A 4 -38.52 -20.52 53.15
CA LEU A 4 -38.93 -21.15 51.89
C LEU A 4 -37.71 -21.14 50.94
N PHE A 5 -37.14 -22.31 50.67
CA PHE A 5 -36.13 -22.48 49.63
C PHE A 5 -36.83 -22.68 48.29
N PHE A 6 -36.71 -21.70 47.38
CA PHE A 6 -37.06 -21.89 45.98
C PHE A 6 -35.90 -22.53 45.25
N PHE A 7 -36.05 -23.79 44.88
CA PHE A 7 -35.22 -24.45 43.90
C PHE A 7 -35.65 -24.01 42.50
N LEU A 8 -34.85 -23.17 41.85
CA LEU A 8 -34.95 -22.96 40.43
C LEU A 8 -34.29 -24.16 39.73
N ALA A 9 -35.09 -25.07 39.22
CA ALA A 9 -34.66 -26.09 38.31
C ALA A 9 -34.34 -25.42 36.96
N ALA A 10 -33.07 -25.20 36.68
CA ALA A 10 -32.58 -24.89 35.33
C ALA A 10 -32.81 -26.15 34.49
N ALA A 11 -33.88 -26.15 33.70
CA ALA A 11 -34.06 -27.13 32.65
C ALA A 11 -32.98 -26.85 31.58
N SER A 12 -31.88 -27.62 31.64
CA SER A 12 -30.98 -27.75 30.52
C SER A 12 -31.75 -28.44 29.39
N ILE A 13 -32.16 -27.65 28.42
CA ILE A 13 -32.59 -28.17 27.14
C ILE A 13 -31.30 -28.71 26.48
N GLN A 14 -30.99 -29.94 26.76
CA GLN A 14 -30.13 -30.74 25.90
C GLN A 14 -30.87 -30.85 24.57
N SER A 15 -30.46 -30.04 23.60
CA SER A 15 -30.76 -30.31 22.22
C SER A 15 -30.14 -31.66 21.89
N THR A 16 -30.95 -32.70 21.96
CA THR A 16 -30.66 -33.99 21.34
C THR A 16 -30.39 -33.70 19.88
N ILE A 17 -29.12 -33.69 19.52
CA ILE A 17 -28.67 -33.72 18.13
C ILE A 17 -29.25 -35.04 17.58
N LEU A 18 -30.40 -34.94 16.94
CA LEU A 18 -30.83 -35.98 16.02
C LEU A 18 -29.69 -36.19 15.04
N SER A 19 -29.00 -37.30 15.16
CA SER A 19 -28.19 -37.86 14.11
C SER A 19 -29.13 -38.25 12.97
N GLY A 20 -29.70 -37.23 12.32
CA GLY A 20 -30.50 -37.42 11.13
C GLY A 20 -29.59 -38.00 10.05
N ALA A 21 -30.02 -39.08 9.45
CA ALA A 21 -29.36 -39.63 8.28
C ALA A 21 -29.08 -38.50 7.29
N SER A 22 -27.82 -38.36 6.89
CA SER A 22 -27.42 -37.37 5.88
C SER A 22 -28.32 -37.56 4.67
N PRO A 23 -28.91 -36.50 4.10
CA PRO A 23 -29.76 -36.65 2.92
C PRO A 23 -28.91 -37.22 1.79
N VAL A 24 -29.33 -38.34 1.27
CA VAL A 24 -28.67 -39.03 0.18
C VAL A 24 -29.35 -38.61 -1.11
N ILE A 25 -28.65 -37.87 -1.95
CA ILE A 25 -29.08 -37.66 -3.32
C ILE A 25 -28.73 -38.93 -4.07
N LYS A 26 -29.72 -39.76 -4.26
CA LYS A 26 -29.57 -41.00 -5.04
C LYS A 26 -29.45 -40.64 -6.53
N ASN A 27 -28.45 -41.20 -7.17
CA ASN A 27 -28.22 -41.11 -8.61
C ASN A 27 -27.76 -39.71 -9.10
N ILE A 28 -26.50 -39.44 -8.92
CA ILE A 28 -25.79 -38.22 -9.42
C ILE A 28 -25.24 -38.41 -10.85
N GLU A 29 -25.45 -39.54 -11.44
CA GLU A 29 -25.10 -39.72 -12.84
C GLU A 29 -25.83 -38.63 -13.65
N GLY A 30 -25.04 -37.75 -14.28
CA GLY A 30 -25.57 -36.63 -15.06
C GLY A 30 -25.78 -35.28 -14.31
N VAL A 31 -25.36 -35.12 -13.04
CA VAL A 31 -25.30 -33.76 -12.44
C VAL A 31 -24.30 -32.92 -13.21
N GLN A 32 -24.79 -31.84 -13.78
CA GLN A 32 -23.95 -30.87 -14.51
C GLN A 32 -23.40 -29.79 -13.60
N LYS A 33 -24.21 -29.28 -12.68
CA LYS A 33 -23.83 -28.17 -11.79
C LYS A 33 -24.66 -28.16 -10.51
N ILE A 34 -24.10 -27.55 -9.45
CA ILE A 34 -24.78 -27.29 -8.19
C ILE A 34 -24.74 -25.80 -7.91
N LEU A 35 -25.86 -25.25 -7.43
CA LEU A 35 -26.04 -23.85 -7.09
C LEU A 35 -26.59 -23.72 -5.67
N LEU A 36 -26.00 -22.84 -4.88
CA LEU A 36 -26.58 -22.37 -3.62
C LEU A 36 -27.42 -21.11 -3.88
N SER A 37 -28.73 -21.21 -3.70
CA SER A 37 -29.65 -20.06 -3.66
C SER A 37 -29.80 -19.60 -2.22
N LYS A 38 -29.11 -18.50 -1.88
CA LYS A 38 -29.13 -17.98 -0.49
C LYS A 38 -30.48 -17.41 -0.09
N HIS A 39 -31.17 -16.76 -1.01
CA HIS A 39 -32.47 -16.13 -0.74
C HIS A 39 -33.62 -17.17 -0.61
N GLU A 40 -33.52 -18.32 -1.26
CA GLU A 40 -34.50 -19.40 -1.16
C GLU A 40 -34.12 -20.43 -0.09
N GLU A 41 -32.94 -20.33 0.50
CA GLU A 41 -32.36 -21.32 1.42
C GLU A 41 -32.33 -22.74 0.84
N LYS A 42 -31.96 -22.85 -0.44
CA LYS A 42 -31.97 -24.10 -1.20
C LYS A 42 -30.64 -24.36 -1.91
N LEU A 43 -30.33 -25.65 -2.07
CA LEU A 43 -29.36 -26.13 -3.04
C LEU A 43 -30.09 -26.72 -4.24
N TYR A 44 -29.67 -26.32 -5.42
CA TYR A 44 -30.17 -26.87 -6.69
C TYR A 44 -29.09 -27.72 -7.35
N ALA A 45 -29.41 -28.97 -7.68
CA ALA A 45 -28.56 -29.83 -8.52
C ALA A 45 -29.22 -29.97 -9.90
N PHE A 46 -28.49 -29.48 -10.90
CA PHE A 46 -28.96 -29.45 -12.29
C PHE A 46 -28.50 -30.67 -13.04
N TYR A 47 -29.45 -31.34 -13.70
CA TYR A 47 -29.26 -32.47 -14.58
C TYR A 47 -29.68 -32.08 -16.00
N GLU A 48 -29.51 -32.96 -16.93
CA GLU A 48 -29.90 -32.75 -18.34
C GLU A 48 -31.43 -32.52 -18.49
N ASN A 49 -32.24 -33.29 -17.74
CA ASN A 49 -33.71 -33.33 -17.88
C ASN A 49 -34.47 -33.14 -16.55
N ARG A 50 -33.82 -32.74 -15.51
CA ARG A 50 -34.43 -32.46 -14.19
C ARG A 50 -33.58 -31.56 -13.34
N ILE A 51 -34.20 -30.97 -12.34
CA ILE A 51 -33.53 -30.19 -11.29
C ILE A 51 -33.93 -30.82 -9.95
N ALA A 52 -32.97 -31.13 -9.10
CA ALA A 52 -33.23 -31.49 -7.72
C ALA A 52 -33.13 -30.20 -6.85
N SER A 53 -34.23 -29.87 -6.18
CA SER A 53 -34.29 -28.75 -5.21
C SER A 53 -34.20 -29.35 -3.81
N ILE A 54 -33.23 -28.90 -3.04
CA ILE A 54 -32.95 -29.40 -1.68
C ILE A 54 -33.07 -28.27 -0.70
N ASP A 55 -34.03 -28.34 0.19
CA ASP A 55 -34.20 -27.39 1.27
C ASP A 55 -33.09 -27.53 2.31
N LEU A 56 -32.40 -26.43 2.67
CA LEU A 56 -31.22 -26.46 3.54
C LEU A 56 -31.56 -26.74 5.01
N ASN A 57 -32.78 -26.54 5.42
CA ASN A 57 -33.21 -26.74 6.82
C ASN A 57 -33.77 -28.14 7.05
N SER A 58 -34.66 -28.56 6.19
CA SER A 58 -35.32 -29.88 6.30
C SER A 58 -34.63 -30.98 5.56
N PHE A 59 -33.72 -30.66 4.63
CA PHE A 59 -33.10 -31.57 3.67
C PHE A 59 -34.09 -32.32 2.78
N LYS A 60 -35.33 -31.85 2.70
CA LYS A 60 -36.31 -32.40 1.78
C LYS A 60 -35.86 -32.12 0.36
N THR A 61 -35.84 -33.16 -0.45
CA THR A 61 -35.48 -33.08 -1.88
C THR A 61 -36.72 -33.23 -2.74
N GLU A 62 -36.93 -32.29 -3.62
CA GLU A 62 -37.97 -32.32 -4.64
C GLU A 62 -37.35 -32.35 -6.02
N TYR A 63 -37.95 -33.13 -6.96
CA TYR A 63 -37.45 -33.20 -8.32
C TYR A 63 -38.43 -32.51 -9.26
N ILE A 64 -37.90 -31.58 -10.02
CA ILE A 64 -38.60 -30.84 -11.06
C ILE A 64 -38.12 -31.39 -12.38
N PHE A 65 -39.03 -31.94 -13.16
CA PHE A 65 -38.71 -32.44 -14.49
C PHE A 65 -38.85 -31.31 -15.50
N ILE A 66 -37.81 -31.13 -16.30
CA ILE A 66 -37.71 -30.11 -17.34
C ILE A 66 -37.47 -30.79 -18.70
N ASP A 67 -37.72 -30.08 -19.77
CA ASP A 67 -37.20 -30.45 -21.06
C ASP A 67 -35.67 -30.45 -21.01
N LYS A 68 -35.06 -31.12 -21.98
CA LYS A 68 -33.59 -31.18 -22.03
C LYS A 68 -32.98 -29.78 -21.93
N ASN A 69 -32.13 -29.59 -20.90
CA ASN A 69 -31.38 -28.38 -20.76
C ASN A 69 -30.48 -28.13 -21.98
N PRO A 70 -30.68 -27.05 -22.74
CA PRO A 70 -29.88 -26.76 -23.93
C PRO A 70 -28.45 -26.30 -23.64
N TYR A 71 -28.12 -26.04 -22.37
CA TYR A 71 -26.84 -25.51 -21.96
C TYR A 71 -26.00 -26.57 -21.24
N ASP A 72 -24.70 -26.65 -21.56
CA ASP A 72 -23.72 -27.37 -20.76
C ASP A 72 -23.28 -26.49 -19.57
N LEU A 73 -23.92 -26.70 -18.42
CA LEU A 73 -23.68 -25.88 -17.22
C LEU A 73 -22.29 -26.11 -16.60
N GLN A 74 -21.53 -27.11 -17.02
CA GLN A 74 -20.18 -27.33 -16.48
C GLN A 74 -19.24 -26.19 -16.81
N GLU A 75 -19.43 -25.52 -17.94
CA GLU A 75 -18.66 -24.36 -18.39
C GLU A 75 -19.02 -23.05 -17.64
N TYR A 76 -20.08 -23.06 -16.83
CA TYR A 76 -20.58 -21.88 -16.16
C TYR A 76 -20.18 -21.83 -14.69
N LYS A 77 -19.92 -20.64 -14.19
CA LYS A 77 -19.80 -20.36 -12.76
C LYS A 77 -21.15 -19.84 -12.23
N CYS A 78 -21.55 -20.35 -11.05
CA CYS A 78 -22.81 -19.96 -10.42
C CYS A 78 -22.57 -18.76 -9.49
N VAL A 79 -23.54 -17.84 -9.47
CA VAL A 79 -23.54 -16.72 -8.54
C VAL A 79 -24.98 -16.28 -8.23
N SER A 80 -25.30 -16.12 -6.93
CA SER A 80 -26.56 -15.51 -6.51
C SER A 80 -26.34 -14.01 -6.28
N ALA A 81 -27.21 -13.19 -6.86
CA ALA A 81 -27.16 -11.73 -6.76
C ALA A 81 -28.57 -11.21 -6.42
N GLY A 82 -28.74 -10.76 -5.17
CA GLY A 82 -30.06 -10.45 -4.64
C GLY A 82 -30.96 -11.69 -4.58
N ASP A 83 -32.11 -11.60 -5.20
CA ASP A 83 -33.09 -12.67 -5.33
C ASP A 83 -32.94 -13.50 -6.61
N GLN A 84 -31.90 -13.26 -7.39
CA GLN A 84 -31.68 -13.93 -8.68
C GLN A 84 -30.47 -14.86 -8.66
N ASN A 85 -30.57 -15.96 -9.41
CA ASN A 85 -29.52 -16.96 -9.56
C ASN A 85 -29.00 -17.00 -11.00
N TYR A 86 -27.71 -16.67 -11.18
CA TYR A 86 -27.08 -16.59 -12.49
C TYR A 86 -26.07 -17.69 -12.73
N PHE A 87 -25.95 -18.08 -14.00
CA PHE A 87 -24.83 -18.87 -14.52
C PHE A 87 -24.07 -18.00 -15.51
N LEU A 88 -22.82 -17.77 -15.22
CA LEU A 88 -21.94 -16.90 -16.00
C LEU A 88 -20.90 -17.75 -16.73
N ASP A 89 -20.86 -17.61 -18.06
CA ASP A 89 -19.87 -18.28 -18.89
C ASP A 89 -18.45 -17.85 -18.47
N SER A 90 -17.62 -18.83 -18.07
CA SER A 90 -16.24 -18.59 -17.66
C SER A 90 -15.33 -18.21 -18.83
N GLN A 91 -15.75 -18.52 -20.06
CA GLN A 91 -14.97 -18.29 -21.28
C GLN A 91 -15.41 -17.05 -22.07
N GLY A 92 -16.60 -16.52 -21.81
CA GLY A 92 -17.15 -15.43 -22.62
C GLY A 92 -18.14 -14.53 -21.91
N GLY A 93 -19.05 -13.94 -22.67
CA GLY A 93 -20.05 -13.00 -22.18
C GLY A 93 -21.38 -13.62 -21.79
N GLY A 94 -21.57 -14.93 -21.99
CA GLY A 94 -22.86 -15.59 -21.79
C GLY A 94 -23.37 -15.48 -20.36
N VAL A 95 -24.64 -15.09 -20.21
CA VAL A 95 -25.34 -15.00 -18.93
C VAL A 95 -26.67 -15.77 -19.03
N LEU A 96 -26.80 -16.80 -18.18
CA LEU A 96 -28.07 -17.49 -18.02
C LEU A 96 -28.68 -17.12 -16.68
N LEU A 97 -29.99 -17.04 -16.63
CA LEU A 97 -30.77 -16.84 -15.42
C LEU A 97 -31.54 -18.12 -15.09
N PHE A 98 -31.52 -18.53 -13.82
CA PHE A 98 -32.38 -19.56 -13.29
C PHE A 98 -33.51 -18.91 -12.50
N GLU A 99 -34.70 -19.03 -12.99
CA GLU A 99 -35.91 -18.48 -12.41
C GLU A 99 -37.11 -19.34 -12.80
N ASN A 100 -38.04 -19.53 -11.88
CA ASN A 100 -39.28 -20.30 -12.10
C ASN A 100 -38.99 -21.70 -12.71
N ASP A 101 -38.05 -22.41 -12.13
CA ASP A 101 -37.64 -23.76 -12.51
C ASP A 101 -37.10 -23.88 -13.96
N SER A 102 -36.74 -22.77 -14.56
CA SER A 102 -36.28 -22.68 -15.93
C SER A 102 -34.94 -21.97 -16.06
N ILE A 103 -34.12 -22.42 -17.01
CA ILE A 103 -32.85 -21.76 -17.31
C ILE A 103 -32.96 -21.16 -18.72
N TYR A 104 -32.68 -19.85 -18.81
CA TYR A 104 -32.72 -19.19 -20.11
C TYR A 104 -31.60 -18.11 -20.22
N ARG A 105 -31.21 -17.84 -21.44
CA ARG A 105 -30.19 -16.83 -21.73
C ARG A 105 -30.77 -15.43 -21.63
N VAL A 106 -30.09 -14.55 -20.89
CA VAL A 106 -30.54 -13.16 -20.66
C VAL A 106 -29.64 -12.12 -21.31
N ASP A 107 -28.45 -12.49 -21.79
CA ASP A 107 -27.53 -11.56 -22.45
C ASP A 107 -27.67 -11.56 -23.97
N ASN A 108 -27.20 -10.48 -24.59
CA ASN A 108 -27.04 -10.32 -26.03
C ASN A 108 -25.60 -10.47 -26.49
N SER A 109 -24.68 -10.86 -25.60
CA SER A 109 -23.24 -10.91 -25.86
C SER A 109 -22.88 -11.91 -26.95
N PHE A 110 -21.91 -11.58 -27.78
CA PHE A 110 -21.31 -12.55 -28.67
C PHE A 110 -20.43 -13.53 -27.88
N ARG A 111 -20.27 -14.74 -28.42
CA ARG A 111 -19.32 -15.73 -27.88
C ARG A 111 -17.87 -15.33 -28.18
N HIS A 112 -17.44 -14.16 -27.72
CA HIS A 112 -16.06 -13.76 -27.86
C HIS A 112 -15.36 -13.82 -26.49
N LYS A 113 -14.17 -14.37 -26.49
CA LYS A 113 -13.37 -14.63 -25.29
C LYS A 113 -12.67 -13.36 -24.85
N MET A 114 -13.40 -12.42 -24.27
CA MET A 114 -12.82 -11.13 -23.82
C MET A 114 -12.30 -11.13 -22.38
N GLN A 115 -12.89 -11.97 -21.54
CA GLN A 115 -12.55 -12.07 -20.13
C GLN A 115 -12.51 -13.55 -19.69
N TYR A 116 -11.76 -14.35 -20.44
CA TYR A 116 -11.54 -15.77 -20.12
C TYR A 116 -10.86 -15.90 -18.75
N ASN A 117 -11.36 -16.78 -17.89
CA ASN A 117 -10.93 -16.97 -16.50
C ASN A 117 -10.97 -15.68 -15.67
N SER A 118 -11.97 -14.84 -15.91
CA SER A 118 -12.27 -13.73 -15.02
C SER A 118 -12.77 -14.20 -13.67
N SER A 119 -12.52 -13.39 -12.65
CA SER A 119 -13.14 -13.58 -11.34
C SER A 119 -14.55 -13.01 -11.33
N ILE A 120 -15.49 -13.75 -10.75
CA ILE A 120 -16.90 -13.40 -10.74
C ILE A 120 -17.32 -13.06 -9.31
N PHE A 121 -18.13 -12.02 -9.15
CA PHE A 121 -18.70 -11.63 -7.87
C PHE A 121 -20.07 -10.95 -8.04
N ALA A 122 -20.83 -10.89 -6.96
CA ALA A 122 -22.08 -10.16 -6.90
C ALA A 122 -21.95 -8.95 -5.97
N TYR A 123 -22.61 -7.86 -6.33
CA TYR A 123 -22.71 -6.66 -5.49
C TYR A 123 -24.01 -5.90 -5.83
N ASN A 124 -24.76 -5.49 -4.81
CA ASN A 124 -26.03 -4.75 -4.96
C ASN A 124 -27.00 -5.38 -5.99
N GLY A 125 -27.17 -6.69 -5.93
CA GLY A 125 -28.11 -7.40 -6.80
C GLY A 125 -27.66 -7.54 -8.26
N ARG A 126 -26.44 -7.14 -8.61
CA ARG A 126 -25.86 -7.27 -9.94
C ARG A 126 -24.66 -8.20 -9.94
N VAL A 127 -24.35 -8.75 -11.10
CA VAL A 127 -23.20 -9.63 -11.30
C VAL A 127 -22.07 -8.92 -12.03
N TYR A 128 -20.86 -9.21 -11.64
CA TYR A 128 -19.64 -8.54 -12.08
C TYR A 128 -18.58 -9.54 -12.51
N LYS A 129 -17.71 -9.12 -13.42
CA LYS A 129 -16.47 -9.79 -13.77
C LYS A 129 -15.28 -8.86 -13.56
N TYR A 130 -14.20 -9.39 -12.98
CA TYR A 130 -12.91 -8.70 -12.88
C TYR A 130 -11.84 -9.46 -13.64
N GLY A 131 -11.01 -8.72 -14.39
CA GLY A 131 -9.83 -9.26 -15.02
C GLY A 131 -10.14 -10.24 -16.14
N GLY A 132 -9.37 -11.31 -16.22
CA GLY A 132 -9.46 -12.32 -17.27
C GLY A 132 -8.53 -12.04 -18.45
N TYR A 133 -8.47 -12.97 -19.38
CA TYR A 133 -7.67 -12.89 -20.59
C TYR A 133 -8.55 -12.66 -21.84
N GLY A 134 -8.11 -11.80 -22.72
CA GLY A 134 -8.80 -11.58 -23.99
C GLY A 134 -8.01 -10.65 -24.89
N PHE A 135 -8.16 -10.80 -26.23
CA PHE A 135 -7.41 -10.01 -27.22
C PHE A 135 -5.90 -9.90 -26.90
N TRP A 136 -5.28 -11.04 -26.63
CA TRP A 136 -3.84 -11.19 -26.42
C TRP A 136 -3.27 -10.50 -25.17
N SER A 137 -4.15 -10.08 -24.23
CA SER A 137 -3.70 -9.44 -22.98
C SER A 137 -4.57 -9.82 -21.78
N HIS A 138 -4.01 -9.74 -20.59
CA HIS A 138 -4.77 -9.80 -19.36
C HIS A 138 -5.47 -8.46 -19.09
N ARG A 139 -6.69 -8.55 -18.60
CA ARG A 139 -7.52 -7.39 -18.29
C ARG A 139 -7.37 -7.01 -16.82
N TYR A 140 -7.50 -5.69 -16.53
CA TYR A 140 -7.45 -5.13 -15.17
C TYR A 140 -8.75 -4.43 -14.78
N PHE A 141 -9.71 -4.39 -15.67
CA PHE A 141 -10.97 -3.69 -15.45
C PHE A 141 -12.06 -4.61 -14.91
N ILE A 142 -13.12 -3.99 -14.41
CA ILE A 142 -14.34 -4.61 -13.95
C ILE A 142 -15.43 -4.36 -14.98
N THR A 143 -16.25 -5.36 -15.25
CA THR A 143 -17.48 -5.22 -16.01
C THR A 143 -18.67 -5.63 -15.16
N VAL A 144 -19.82 -5.02 -15.39
CA VAL A 144 -21.11 -5.33 -14.78
C VAL A 144 -22.10 -5.72 -15.83
N PHE A 145 -22.87 -6.76 -15.58
CA PHE A 145 -23.99 -7.10 -16.45
C PHE A 145 -25.17 -6.17 -16.16
N ASP A 146 -25.63 -5.51 -17.20
CA ASP A 146 -26.85 -4.70 -17.14
C ASP A 146 -28.02 -5.50 -17.71
N PRO A 147 -29.03 -5.84 -16.88
CA PRO A 147 -30.19 -6.59 -17.34
C PRO A 147 -31.13 -5.81 -18.26
N GLU A 148 -31.07 -4.48 -18.28
CA GLU A 148 -31.90 -3.64 -19.15
C GLU A 148 -31.36 -3.66 -20.58
N THR A 149 -30.05 -3.38 -20.75
CA THR A 149 -29.39 -3.44 -22.07
C THR A 149 -29.06 -4.87 -22.49
N ARG A 150 -29.00 -5.80 -21.55
CA ARG A 150 -28.61 -7.21 -21.71
C ARG A 150 -27.16 -7.35 -22.19
N GLU A 151 -26.30 -6.40 -21.78
CA GLU A 151 -24.89 -6.34 -22.19
C GLU A 151 -23.98 -6.15 -20.96
N TRP A 152 -22.70 -6.43 -21.16
CA TRP A 152 -21.68 -6.16 -20.17
C TRP A 152 -21.16 -4.72 -20.33
N GLU A 153 -21.31 -3.91 -19.29
CA GLU A 153 -20.85 -2.54 -19.24
C GLU A 153 -19.55 -2.42 -18.45
N PHE A 154 -18.73 -1.49 -18.86
CA PHE A 154 -17.49 -1.18 -18.14
C PHE A 154 -17.81 -0.41 -16.85
N VAL A 155 -17.25 -0.87 -15.73
CA VAL A 155 -17.31 -0.13 -14.45
C VAL A 155 -16.26 0.96 -14.45
N PRO A 156 -16.63 2.23 -14.50
CA PRO A 156 -15.66 3.32 -14.50
C PRO A 156 -14.90 3.36 -13.17
N PHE A 157 -13.63 3.69 -13.23
CA PHE A 157 -12.82 3.95 -12.05
C PHE A 157 -12.09 5.28 -12.20
N THR A 158 -11.88 5.93 -11.06
CA THR A 158 -11.11 7.18 -11.03
C THR A 158 -9.65 6.83 -11.30
N GLU A 159 -9.01 7.56 -12.21
CA GLU A 159 -7.58 7.47 -12.42
C GLU A 159 -6.88 7.82 -11.10
N SER A 160 -6.46 6.79 -10.39
CA SER A 160 -5.58 6.89 -9.23
C SER A 160 -4.13 6.73 -9.70
N ASP A 161 -3.17 7.15 -8.88
CA ASP A 161 -1.73 7.02 -9.17
C ASP A 161 -1.28 5.57 -9.39
N SER A 162 -2.12 4.60 -9.01
CA SER A 162 -1.85 3.17 -9.17
C SER A 162 -3.15 2.35 -9.29
N TYR A 163 -3.10 1.33 -10.13
CA TYR A 163 -4.14 0.31 -10.31
C TYR A 163 -3.49 -1.06 -10.53
N PRO A 164 -4.22 -2.17 -10.28
CA PRO A 164 -3.65 -3.50 -10.37
C PRO A 164 -3.24 -3.87 -11.80
N ILE A 165 -2.20 -4.67 -11.94
CA ILE A 165 -1.81 -5.28 -13.21
C ILE A 165 -2.91 -6.22 -13.68
N GLY A 166 -3.14 -6.27 -15.00
CA GLY A 166 -4.11 -7.18 -15.61
C GLY A 166 -3.79 -8.63 -15.29
N ARG A 167 -4.83 -9.40 -14.90
CA ARG A 167 -4.67 -10.78 -14.43
C ARG A 167 -5.87 -11.64 -14.70
N GLN A 168 -5.65 -12.95 -14.69
CA GLN A 168 -6.67 -13.99 -14.65
C GLN A 168 -6.60 -14.78 -13.33
N ASP A 169 -7.65 -15.50 -13.01
CA ASP A 169 -7.74 -16.39 -11.84
C ASP A 169 -7.45 -15.68 -10.49
N ALA A 170 -7.73 -14.37 -10.39
CA ALA A 170 -7.63 -13.67 -9.14
C ALA A 170 -8.67 -14.15 -8.12
N ILE A 171 -8.28 -14.19 -6.85
CA ILE A 171 -9.23 -14.41 -5.77
C ILE A 171 -9.86 -13.06 -5.43
N VAL A 172 -11.20 -13.02 -5.47
CA VAL A 172 -11.97 -11.82 -5.19
C VAL A 172 -13.01 -12.07 -4.10
N LYS A 173 -13.23 -11.04 -3.28
CA LYS A 173 -14.25 -11.06 -2.24
C LYS A 173 -14.81 -9.67 -2.03
N VAL A 174 -16.13 -9.57 -2.06
CA VAL A 174 -16.82 -8.34 -1.69
C VAL A 174 -17.13 -8.37 -0.18
N ILE A 175 -16.73 -7.32 0.53
CA ILE A 175 -17.04 -7.09 1.94
C ILE A 175 -17.50 -5.63 2.06
N ASP A 176 -18.69 -5.42 2.55
CA ASP A 176 -19.36 -4.11 2.56
C ASP A 176 -19.44 -3.52 1.12
N ASN A 177 -18.83 -2.36 0.89
CA ASN A 177 -18.77 -1.72 -0.44
C ASN A 177 -17.39 -1.88 -1.10
N ASN A 178 -16.57 -2.81 -0.65
CA ASN A 178 -15.21 -2.99 -1.14
C ASN A 178 -15.02 -4.36 -1.77
N LEU A 179 -14.47 -4.37 -2.97
CA LEU A 179 -13.93 -5.57 -3.59
C LEU A 179 -12.48 -5.72 -3.16
N TYR A 180 -12.16 -6.76 -2.44
CA TYR A 180 -10.79 -7.18 -2.19
C TYR A 180 -10.36 -8.15 -3.28
N MET A 181 -9.14 -8.00 -3.77
CA MET A 181 -8.59 -8.81 -4.85
C MET A 181 -7.12 -9.12 -4.59
N PHE A 182 -6.71 -10.38 -4.76
CA PHE A 182 -5.32 -10.80 -4.61
C PHE A 182 -5.00 -12.03 -5.45
N GLY A 183 -3.71 -12.29 -5.63
CA GLY A 183 -3.23 -13.43 -6.40
C GLY A 183 -3.61 -13.36 -7.88
N GLY A 184 -3.77 -14.53 -8.48
CA GLY A 184 -3.95 -14.70 -9.92
C GLY A 184 -2.63 -14.65 -10.67
N THR A 185 -2.71 -14.75 -12.01
CA THR A 185 -1.54 -14.77 -12.88
C THR A 185 -1.58 -13.63 -13.90
N ALA A 186 -0.42 -13.02 -14.14
CA ALA A 186 -0.20 -12.07 -15.21
C ALA A 186 0.67 -12.68 -16.31
N MET A 187 0.69 -12.03 -17.45
CA MET A 187 1.54 -12.40 -18.59
C MET A 187 2.73 -11.48 -18.65
N ASP A 188 3.90 -12.01 -18.93
CA ASP A 188 5.10 -11.21 -19.18
C ASP A 188 4.91 -10.39 -20.47
N GLU A 189 5.02 -9.07 -20.36
CA GLU A 189 4.85 -8.15 -21.50
C GLU A 189 5.91 -8.33 -22.58
N THR A 190 7.10 -8.81 -22.20
CA THR A 190 8.21 -9.05 -23.13
C THR A 190 8.12 -10.40 -23.83
N ASN A 191 7.50 -11.38 -23.15
CA ASN A 191 7.29 -12.72 -23.66
C ASN A 191 5.84 -13.15 -23.38
N GLY A 192 4.92 -12.80 -24.27
CA GLY A 192 3.49 -13.04 -24.14
C GLY A 192 3.04 -14.51 -23.99
N ILE A 193 3.96 -15.42 -23.71
CA ILE A 193 3.70 -16.83 -23.43
C ILE A 193 3.92 -17.15 -21.95
N VAL A 194 4.87 -16.47 -21.31
CA VAL A 194 5.24 -16.74 -19.92
C VAL A 194 4.26 -16.07 -18.97
N LYS A 195 3.61 -16.88 -18.14
CA LYS A 195 2.75 -16.42 -17.03
C LYS A 195 3.53 -16.45 -15.73
N TYR A 196 3.26 -15.50 -14.85
CA TYR A 196 3.83 -15.47 -13.51
C TYR A 196 2.76 -15.15 -12.46
N PRO A 197 2.86 -15.73 -11.26
CA PRO A 197 1.92 -15.48 -10.18
C PRO A 197 2.10 -14.06 -9.60
N LEU A 198 1.00 -13.48 -9.16
CA LEU A 198 0.97 -12.17 -8.51
C LEU A 198 0.76 -12.34 -7.01
N ASN A 199 1.49 -11.56 -6.23
CA ASN A 199 1.42 -11.60 -4.76
C ASN A 199 0.95 -10.26 -4.14
N ASP A 200 0.45 -9.36 -4.96
CA ASP A 200 -0.15 -8.10 -4.51
C ASP A 200 -1.60 -8.30 -4.06
N ILE A 201 -2.03 -7.44 -3.16
CA ILE A 201 -3.42 -7.35 -2.71
C ILE A 201 -3.93 -5.94 -2.88
N TRP A 202 -5.12 -5.83 -3.44
CA TRP A 202 -5.79 -4.59 -3.77
C TRP A 202 -7.19 -4.54 -3.18
N LYS A 203 -7.66 -3.32 -2.99
CA LYS A 203 -9.02 -3.00 -2.62
C LYS A 203 -9.61 -2.02 -3.63
N PHE A 204 -10.80 -2.31 -4.14
CA PHE A 204 -11.57 -1.41 -4.98
C PHE A 204 -12.82 -0.95 -4.24
N ASP A 205 -12.98 0.35 -4.08
CA ASP A 205 -14.21 0.95 -3.55
C ASP A 205 -15.27 0.93 -4.67
N LEU A 206 -16.23 0.03 -4.55
CA LEU A 206 -17.28 -0.19 -5.55
C LEU A 206 -18.25 1.01 -5.68
N LYS A 207 -18.28 1.89 -4.67
CA LYS A 207 -19.13 3.07 -4.69
C LYS A 207 -18.45 4.27 -5.36
N ASN A 208 -17.15 4.45 -5.09
CA ASN A 208 -16.40 5.63 -5.53
C ASN A 208 -15.48 5.33 -6.72
N GLY A 209 -15.31 4.08 -7.12
CA GLY A 209 -14.46 3.69 -8.24
C GLY A 209 -12.96 3.89 -7.98
N ILE A 210 -12.48 3.64 -6.76
CA ILE A 210 -11.08 3.93 -6.38
C ILE A 210 -10.33 2.66 -6.05
N TRP A 211 -9.20 2.42 -6.73
CA TRP A 211 -8.25 1.39 -6.39
C TRP A 211 -7.29 1.83 -5.28
N THR A 212 -6.97 0.92 -4.38
CA THR A 212 -5.98 1.12 -3.31
C THR A 212 -5.14 -0.14 -3.19
N GLU A 213 -3.83 -0.03 -3.37
CA GLU A 213 -2.91 -1.11 -3.06
C GLU A 213 -2.77 -1.27 -1.54
N LEU A 214 -3.04 -2.46 -1.03
CA LEU A 214 -2.90 -2.78 0.39
C LEU A 214 -1.50 -3.29 0.73
N GLY A 215 -0.85 -3.96 -0.21
CA GLY A 215 0.50 -4.46 -0.04
C GLY A 215 0.77 -5.78 -0.76
N LYS A 216 1.68 -6.59 -0.19
CA LYS A 216 2.02 -7.91 -0.70
C LYS A 216 1.59 -8.99 0.29
N ILE A 217 0.96 -10.05 -0.22
CA ILE A 217 0.55 -11.18 0.60
C ILE A 217 1.77 -11.95 1.14
N THR A 218 1.63 -12.49 2.35
CA THR A 218 2.71 -13.16 3.09
C THR A 218 2.77 -14.66 2.86
N ILE A 219 1.78 -15.23 2.18
CA ILE A 219 1.72 -16.63 1.78
C ILE A 219 2.03 -16.75 0.29
N GLU A 220 2.50 -17.91 -0.12
CA GLU A 220 2.66 -18.19 -1.56
C GLU A 220 1.31 -18.10 -2.24
N SER A 221 1.21 -17.24 -3.26
CA SER A 221 0.00 -17.04 -4.05
C SER A 221 -0.08 -17.98 -5.24
N ASP A 222 1.05 -18.61 -5.58
CA ASP A 222 1.10 -19.54 -6.71
C ASP A 222 0.17 -20.71 -6.46
N GLY A 223 -0.76 -20.92 -7.38
CA GLY A 223 -1.74 -21.97 -7.28
C GLY A 223 -2.85 -21.81 -6.22
N LEU A 224 -2.90 -20.71 -5.45
CA LEU A 224 -3.98 -20.51 -4.46
C LEU A 224 -5.38 -20.58 -5.09
N SER A 225 -5.55 -20.11 -6.32
CA SER A 225 -6.80 -20.17 -7.07
C SER A 225 -7.15 -21.58 -7.56
N GLU A 226 -6.19 -22.49 -7.53
CA GLU A 226 -6.39 -23.91 -7.89
C GLU A 226 -6.94 -24.74 -6.73
N PHE A 227 -6.83 -24.21 -5.50
CA PHE A 227 -7.41 -24.84 -4.31
C PHE A 227 -8.91 -24.56 -4.20
N PRO A 228 -9.66 -25.47 -3.59
CA PRO A 228 -11.06 -25.21 -3.27
C PRO A 228 -11.21 -23.99 -2.37
N LEU A 229 -12.05 -23.05 -2.82
CA LEU A 229 -12.38 -21.83 -2.11
C LEU A 229 -13.81 -21.91 -1.59
N VAL A 230 -14.01 -21.55 -0.32
CA VAL A 230 -15.35 -21.43 0.26
C VAL A 230 -15.56 -20.01 0.75
N ASP A 231 -16.65 -19.42 0.30
CA ASP A 231 -17.09 -18.09 0.73
C ASP A 231 -17.75 -18.18 2.12
N LEU A 232 -17.12 -17.56 3.15
CA LEU A 232 -17.58 -17.53 4.55
C LEU A 232 -18.19 -16.18 4.93
N GLU A 233 -18.92 -15.52 4.07
CA GLU A 233 -19.51 -14.19 4.27
C GLU A 233 -18.47 -13.07 4.41
N GLU A 234 -17.74 -12.96 5.54
CA GLU A 234 -16.71 -11.93 5.77
C GLU A 234 -15.27 -12.41 5.52
N SER A 235 -15.08 -13.71 5.25
CA SER A 235 -13.76 -14.32 5.04
C SER A 235 -13.81 -15.37 3.94
N ILE A 236 -12.65 -15.85 3.53
CA ILE A 236 -12.50 -16.93 2.57
C ILE A 236 -11.82 -18.10 3.26
N LEU A 237 -12.31 -19.31 3.05
CA LEU A 237 -11.62 -20.53 3.43
C LEU A 237 -10.93 -21.10 2.20
N VAL A 238 -9.63 -21.34 2.32
CA VAL A 238 -8.78 -22.00 1.33
C VAL A 238 -8.30 -23.31 1.93
N CYS A 239 -8.38 -24.36 1.17
CA CYS A 239 -7.92 -25.68 1.60
C CYS A 239 -6.64 -26.05 0.87
N ASN A 240 -5.52 -25.89 1.57
CA ASN A 240 -4.22 -26.28 1.05
C ASN A 240 -3.99 -27.79 1.28
N GLU A 241 -4.15 -28.57 0.23
CA GLU A 241 -3.96 -30.02 0.29
C GLU A 241 -2.50 -30.42 0.50
N ALA A 242 -1.56 -29.66 -0.05
CA ALA A 242 -0.14 -29.98 0.02
C ALA A 242 0.39 -29.93 1.45
N GLU A 243 -0.08 -28.95 2.24
CA GLU A 243 0.33 -28.76 3.63
C GLU A 243 -0.61 -29.40 4.67
N ASP A 244 -1.70 -30.02 4.23
CA ASP A 244 -2.72 -30.63 5.09
C ASP A 244 -3.37 -29.62 6.06
N VAL A 245 -3.55 -28.38 5.65
CA VAL A 245 -4.10 -27.28 6.45
C VAL A 245 -5.24 -26.56 5.75
N MET A 246 -6.00 -25.83 6.56
CA MET A 246 -7.01 -24.87 6.11
C MET A 246 -6.59 -23.46 6.47
N LEU A 247 -6.72 -22.55 5.52
CA LEU A 247 -6.44 -21.14 5.69
C LEU A 247 -7.75 -20.36 5.71
N LYS A 248 -8.08 -19.78 6.86
CA LYS A 248 -9.17 -18.79 6.95
C LYS A 248 -8.56 -17.41 6.74
N ILE A 249 -8.92 -16.78 5.63
CA ILE A 249 -8.42 -15.47 5.20
C ILE A 249 -9.45 -14.41 5.56
N ASP A 250 -9.12 -13.56 6.52
CA ASP A 250 -9.89 -12.40 6.92
C ASP A 250 -9.28 -11.13 6.30
N LEU A 251 -9.88 -10.71 5.21
CA LEU A 251 -9.40 -9.59 4.40
C LEU A 251 -9.57 -8.24 5.11
N LYS A 252 -10.67 -8.09 5.84
CA LYS A 252 -10.99 -6.85 6.56
C LYS A 252 -10.00 -6.56 7.69
N ASN A 253 -9.60 -7.61 8.41
CA ASN A 253 -8.69 -7.49 9.55
C ASN A 253 -7.24 -7.81 9.22
N ASN A 254 -6.90 -8.01 7.94
CA ASN A 254 -5.53 -8.36 7.50
C ASN A 254 -4.96 -9.57 8.25
N LYS A 255 -5.68 -10.68 8.27
CA LYS A 255 -5.36 -11.81 9.10
C LYS A 255 -5.54 -13.14 8.37
N ILE A 256 -4.60 -14.06 8.56
CA ILE A 256 -4.72 -15.47 8.19
C ILE A 256 -4.69 -16.30 9.47
N SER A 257 -5.64 -17.22 9.58
CA SER A 257 -5.66 -18.24 10.60
C SER A 257 -5.49 -19.61 9.97
N THR A 258 -4.47 -20.33 10.35
CA THR A 258 -4.17 -21.69 9.86
C THR A 258 -4.71 -22.71 10.83
N TYR A 259 -5.53 -23.63 10.33
CA TYR A 259 -6.13 -24.72 11.08
C TYR A 259 -5.68 -26.06 10.53
N GLY A 260 -5.51 -27.06 11.41
CA GLY A 260 -5.34 -28.44 10.97
C GLY A 260 -6.62 -28.98 10.34
N ARG A 261 -6.49 -29.80 9.32
CA ARG A 261 -7.63 -30.46 8.68
C ARG A 261 -8.12 -31.63 9.54
N ASN A 262 -9.43 -31.79 9.62
CA ASN A 262 -10.01 -33.00 10.18
C ASN A 262 -10.21 -34.09 9.09
N SER A 263 -10.46 -35.31 9.51
CA SER A 263 -10.63 -36.46 8.60
C SER A 263 -11.81 -36.32 7.63
N PHE A 264 -12.82 -35.55 8.01
CA PHE A 264 -14.01 -35.32 7.19
C PHE A 264 -13.64 -34.44 5.99
N LEU A 265 -12.93 -33.36 6.20
CA LEU A 265 -12.53 -32.45 5.13
C LEU A 265 -11.54 -33.10 4.16
N ARG A 266 -10.63 -33.94 4.65
CA ARG A 266 -9.73 -34.71 3.76
C ARG A 266 -10.50 -35.48 2.69
N LYS A 267 -11.63 -36.10 3.06
CA LYS A 267 -12.46 -36.86 2.09
C LYS A 267 -13.14 -35.96 1.07
N ILE A 268 -13.63 -34.77 1.52
CA ILE A 268 -14.32 -33.84 0.64
C ILE A 268 -13.33 -33.22 -0.36
N PHE A 269 -12.17 -32.76 0.11
CA PHE A 269 -11.20 -32.10 -0.77
C PHE A 269 -10.52 -33.03 -1.75
N ALA A 270 -10.29 -34.27 -1.39
CA ALA A 270 -9.79 -35.27 -2.34
C ALA A 270 -10.71 -35.46 -3.56
N GLN A 271 -11.98 -35.08 -3.43
CA GLN A 271 -13.00 -35.19 -4.50
C GLN A 271 -13.32 -33.83 -5.16
N SER A 272 -12.89 -32.71 -4.58
CA SER A 272 -13.26 -31.35 -5.02
C SER A 272 -12.55 -30.86 -6.30
N LYS A 273 -11.75 -31.71 -6.94
CA LYS A 273 -11.18 -31.42 -8.28
C LYS A 273 -12.24 -31.45 -9.38
N ASP A 274 -13.43 -31.97 -9.08
CA ASP A 274 -14.54 -31.96 -10.00
C ASP A 274 -15.30 -30.62 -9.88
N PRO A 275 -15.30 -29.76 -10.92
CA PRO A 275 -15.93 -28.44 -10.89
C PRO A 275 -17.46 -28.46 -10.64
N ARG A 276 -18.04 -29.64 -10.64
CA ARG A 276 -19.47 -29.83 -10.31
C ARG A 276 -19.72 -29.80 -8.80
N PHE A 277 -18.70 -30.11 -7.99
CA PHE A 277 -18.81 -30.31 -6.54
C PHE A 277 -18.09 -29.22 -5.81
N GLU A 278 -18.80 -28.15 -5.53
CA GLU A 278 -18.33 -27.06 -4.70
C GLU A 278 -18.76 -27.30 -3.24
N MET A 279 -17.99 -26.77 -2.30
CA MET A 279 -18.41 -26.67 -0.92
C MET A 279 -19.04 -25.31 -0.70
N PHE A 280 -20.18 -25.30 0.00
CA PHE A 280 -20.94 -24.10 0.27
C PHE A 280 -21.01 -23.82 1.76
N TYR A 281 -21.08 -22.55 2.10
CA TYR A 281 -21.30 -22.09 3.46
C TYR A 281 -22.53 -21.22 3.53
N PHE A 282 -23.43 -21.53 4.47
CA PHE A 282 -24.63 -20.77 4.71
C PHE A 282 -25.06 -20.94 6.18
N GLU A 283 -25.40 -19.84 6.86
CA GLU A 283 -25.88 -19.81 8.25
C GLU A 283 -25.06 -20.66 9.22
N ASN A 284 -23.76 -20.44 9.26
CA ASN A 284 -22.81 -21.15 10.13
C ASN A 284 -22.71 -22.69 9.87
N ARG A 285 -23.18 -23.14 8.72
CA ARG A 285 -23.11 -24.53 8.28
C ARG A 285 -22.36 -24.67 6.97
N PHE A 286 -21.57 -25.74 6.86
CA PHE A 286 -20.94 -26.14 5.62
C PHE A 286 -21.77 -27.24 4.96
N PHE A 287 -21.92 -27.13 3.68
CA PHE A 287 -22.60 -28.09 2.82
C PHE A 287 -21.60 -28.59 1.79
N ALA A 288 -21.40 -29.88 1.75
CA ALA A 288 -20.47 -30.50 0.82
C ALA A 288 -21.07 -31.75 0.19
N PHE A 289 -20.75 -31.94 -1.06
CA PHE A 289 -21.11 -33.13 -1.80
C PHE A 289 -19.90 -34.04 -1.93
N PHE A 290 -20.07 -35.33 -1.66
CA PHE A 290 -19.01 -36.30 -1.87
C PHE A 290 -19.55 -37.65 -2.36
N LYS A 291 -18.75 -38.40 -3.09
CA LYS A 291 -19.10 -39.72 -3.52
C LYS A 291 -19.17 -40.68 -2.33
N SER A 292 -20.29 -41.39 -2.19
CA SER A 292 -20.40 -42.45 -1.20
C SER A 292 -19.43 -43.59 -1.56
N ASN A 293 -18.68 -44.07 -0.57
CA ASN A 293 -17.75 -45.19 -0.79
C ASN A 293 -18.47 -46.52 -1.06
N ASN A 294 -19.75 -46.58 -0.85
CA ASN A 294 -20.53 -47.84 -0.87
C ASN A 294 -21.33 -48.09 -2.17
N GLU A 295 -21.55 -47.07 -3.00
CA GLU A 295 -22.32 -47.22 -4.24
C GLU A 295 -21.74 -46.36 -5.36
N LEU A 296 -21.57 -46.91 -6.54
CA LEU A 296 -20.84 -46.34 -7.69
C LEU A 296 -21.41 -45.03 -8.23
N ASN A 297 -22.54 -44.54 -7.80
CA ASN A 297 -23.19 -43.32 -8.34
C ASN A 297 -24.02 -42.59 -7.31
N GLN A 298 -23.61 -42.60 -6.02
CA GLN A 298 -24.26 -41.79 -4.99
C GLN A 298 -23.38 -40.63 -4.57
N ILE A 299 -23.99 -39.45 -4.45
CA ILE A 299 -23.41 -38.32 -3.73
C ILE A 299 -24.21 -38.12 -2.46
N ASP A 300 -23.50 -38.04 -1.37
CA ASP A 300 -24.07 -37.68 -0.09
C ASP A 300 -23.89 -36.16 0.09
N LEU A 301 -24.96 -35.45 0.39
CA LEU A 301 -24.91 -34.11 0.88
C LEU A 301 -24.71 -34.16 2.40
N VAL A 302 -23.65 -33.57 2.88
CA VAL A 302 -23.35 -33.49 4.29
C VAL A 302 -23.38 -32.04 4.74
N SER A 303 -24.08 -31.79 5.84
CA SER A 303 -24.03 -30.51 6.54
C SER A 303 -23.28 -30.68 7.86
N ARG A 304 -22.41 -29.71 8.18
CA ARG A 304 -21.69 -29.64 9.45
C ARG A 304 -21.64 -28.19 9.94
N ASN A 305 -21.71 -28.02 11.25
CA ASN A 305 -21.48 -26.71 11.84
C ASN A 305 -20.03 -26.28 11.64
N SER A 306 -19.80 -24.99 11.57
CA SER A 306 -18.44 -24.45 11.36
C SER A 306 -17.45 -24.90 12.45
N ASP A 307 -17.90 -25.01 13.70
CA ASP A 307 -17.06 -25.44 14.81
C ASP A 307 -16.59 -26.89 14.71
N GLU A 308 -17.33 -27.73 14.00
CA GLU A 308 -16.96 -29.14 13.75
C GLU A 308 -15.93 -29.29 12.61
N ILE A 309 -15.86 -28.28 11.76
CA ILE A 309 -15.02 -28.26 10.54
C ILE A 309 -13.61 -27.79 10.87
N PHE A 310 -13.48 -26.73 11.65
CA PHE A 310 -12.18 -26.18 12.02
C PHE A 310 -11.51 -27.08 13.05
N GLY A 311 -10.35 -27.62 12.69
CA GLY A 311 -9.47 -28.31 13.63
C GLY A 311 -8.81 -27.33 14.60
N ASN A 312 -7.73 -27.76 15.25
CA ASN A 312 -6.99 -26.88 16.13
C ASN A 312 -6.34 -25.73 15.36
N LEU A 313 -6.40 -24.52 15.95
CA LEU A 313 -5.68 -23.37 15.43
C LEU A 313 -4.18 -23.61 15.58
N ILE A 314 -3.46 -23.65 14.46
CA ILE A 314 -2.01 -23.87 14.41
C ILE A 314 -1.27 -22.53 14.52
N SER A 315 -1.65 -21.56 13.73
CA SER A 315 -1.00 -20.24 13.68
C SER A 315 -1.95 -19.13 13.26
N GLN A 316 -1.52 -17.91 13.55
CA GLN A 316 -2.23 -16.71 13.16
C GLN A 316 -1.23 -15.65 12.76
N THR A 317 -1.30 -15.18 11.52
CA THR A 317 -0.36 -14.23 10.92
C THR A 317 -1.09 -13.11 10.18
N LYS A 318 -0.36 -12.11 9.72
CA LYS A 318 -0.90 -11.11 8.80
C LYS A 318 -1.04 -11.70 7.41
N LEU A 319 -2.11 -11.35 6.72
CA LEU A 319 -2.31 -11.72 5.32
C LEU A 319 -1.33 -10.99 4.40
N TYR A 320 -1.10 -9.70 4.65
CA TYR A 320 -0.21 -8.90 3.81
C TYR A 320 0.63 -7.92 4.63
N GLU A 321 1.80 -7.61 4.09
CA GLU A 321 2.66 -6.52 4.54
C GLU A 321 2.24 -5.25 3.80
N SER A 322 1.90 -4.21 4.58
CA SER A 322 1.39 -2.95 4.02
C SER A 322 2.41 -2.25 3.13
N ALA A 323 1.98 -1.81 1.95
CA ALA A 323 2.77 -1.00 1.02
C ALA A 323 3.35 0.28 1.67
N ASN A 324 2.65 0.83 2.66
CA ASN A 324 3.05 2.05 3.37
C ASN A 324 4.15 1.87 4.43
N LYS A 325 4.69 0.67 4.64
CA LYS A 325 5.75 0.44 5.64
C LYS A 325 7.03 1.24 5.34
N HIS A 326 7.33 1.43 4.07
CA HIS A 326 8.51 2.20 3.65
C HIS A 326 8.39 3.70 3.95
N TYR A 327 7.21 4.30 3.85
CA TYR A 327 7.01 5.73 4.15
C TYR A 327 7.18 6.06 5.65
N LYS A 328 6.79 5.16 6.55
CA LYS A 328 7.00 5.36 8.00
C LYS A 328 8.48 5.44 8.35
N ASN A 329 9.32 4.62 7.73
CA ASN A 329 10.77 4.66 7.93
C ASN A 329 11.39 5.92 7.32
N LEU A 330 10.89 6.39 6.17
CA LEU A 330 11.30 7.65 5.55
C LEU A 330 10.94 8.87 6.41
N ILE A 331 9.77 8.91 7.01
CA ILE A 331 9.32 10.00 7.92
C ILE A 331 10.26 10.12 9.13
N ILE A 332 10.80 9.02 9.64
CA ILE A 332 11.77 9.03 10.74
C ILE A 332 13.18 9.37 10.23
N PHE A 333 13.55 8.91 9.05
CA PHE A 333 14.90 9.11 8.49
C PHE A 333 15.18 10.57 8.14
N PHE A 334 14.24 11.29 7.53
CA PHE A 334 14.44 12.69 7.13
C PHE A 334 14.72 13.67 8.28
N PRO A 335 14.02 13.64 9.42
CA PRO A 335 14.36 14.50 10.56
C PRO A 335 15.75 14.21 11.13
N ILE A 336 16.16 12.95 11.19
CA ILE A 336 17.50 12.55 11.67
C ILE A 336 18.57 13.07 10.71
N LEU A 337 18.40 12.89 9.41
CA LEU A 337 19.31 13.40 8.39
C LEU A 337 19.42 14.92 8.46
N PHE A 338 18.30 15.62 8.60
CA PHE A 338 18.27 17.08 8.75
C PHE A 338 19.01 17.54 10.01
N LEU A 339 18.84 16.84 11.13
CA LEU A 339 19.56 17.12 12.37
C LEU A 339 21.07 16.97 12.22
N ILE A 340 21.52 15.91 11.54
CA ILE A 340 22.94 15.67 11.27
C ILE A 340 23.51 16.81 10.40
N ILE A 341 22.81 17.17 9.32
CA ILE A 341 23.24 18.27 8.44
C ILE A 341 23.30 19.60 9.22
N PHE A 342 22.32 19.86 10.09
CA PHE A 342 22.29 21.04 10.94
C PHE A 342 23.49 21.08 11.92
N ILE A 343 23.81 19.94 12.54
CA ILE A 343 24.97 19.83 13.44
C ILE A 343 26.28 20.10 12.67
N ILE A 344 26.44 19.48 11.50
CA ILE A 344 27.63 19.68 10.64
C ILE A 344 27.75 21.17 10.26
N TYR A 345 26.65 21.79 9.83
CA TYR A 345 26.61 23.22 9.51
C TYR A 345 26.98 24.09 10.69
N ARG A 346 26.50 23.77 11.89
CA ARG A 346 26.85 24.48 13.12
C ARG A 346 28.34 24.37 13.43
N ILE A 347 28.91 23.15 13.34
CA ILE A 347 30.34 22.91 13.60
C ILE A 347 31.19 23.66 12.58
N ASP A 348 30.83 23.65 11.31
CA ASP A 348 31.59 24.33 10.26
C ASP A 348 31.52 25.85 10.43
N ARG A 349 30.37 26.42 10.76
CA ARG A 349 30.18 27.83 11.07
C ARG A 349 31.04 28.29 12.27
N GLU A 350 31.14 27.47 13.30
CA GLU A 350 32.00 27.77 14.46
C GLU A 350 33.49 27.66 14.09
N LYS A 351 33.91 26.75 13.25
CA LYS A 351 35.29 26.66 12.73
C LYS A 351 35.66 27.88 11.90
N VAL A 352 34.75 28.40 11.08
CA VAL A 352 34.97 29.62 10.28
C VAL A 352 35.11 30.83 11.18
N LYS A 353 34.30 30.98 12.21
CA LYS A 353 34.41 32.10 13.19
C LYS A 353 35.75 32.08 13.92
N ARG A 354 36.27 30.90 14.28
CA ARG A 354 37.56 30.75 14.99
C ARG A 354 38.79 31.13 14.15
N LYS A 355 38.62 31.30 12.84
CA LYS A 355 39.70 31.73 11.93
C LYS A 355 39.73 33.24 11.69
N LYS A 356 38.83 34.02 12.32
CA LYS A 356 38.75 35.46 12.16
C LYS A 356 39.32 36.19 13.40
N ILE A 357 39.90 37.37 13.16
CA ILE A 357 40.28 38.31 14.24
C ILE A 357 39.00 38.98 14.74
N ILE A 358 38.80 38.97 16.04
CA ILE A 358 37.65 39.58 16.69
C ILE A 358 38.05 40.97 17.23
N LEU A 359 37.37 42.00 16.74
CA LEU A 359 37.50 43.36 17.29
C LEU A 359 36.46 43.53 18.43
N ARG A 360 36.93 43.75 19.63
CA ARG A 360 36.09 43.96 20.81
C ARG A 360 36.61 45.08 21.66
N LYS A 361 35.80 46.15 21.86
CA LYS A 361 36.16 47.34 22.64
C LYS A 361 37.50 47.97 22.24
N GLY A 362 37.82 48.01 20.94
CA GLY A 362 39.06 48.59 20.43
C GLY A 362 40.30 47.69 20.55
N GLU A 363 40.18 46.48 21.06
CA GLU A 363 41.22 45.47 21.15
C GLU A 363 41.01 44.32 20.18
N LEU A 364 42.08 43.70 19.76
CA LEU A 364 42.07 42.59 18.77
C LEU A 364 42.30 41.26 19.48
N PHE A 365 41.49 40.28 19.14
CA PHE A 365 41.60 38.91 19.68
C PHE A 365 41.62 37.89 18.55
N PHE A 366 42.48 36.86 18.68
CA PHE A 366 42.46 35.70 17.83
C PHE A 366 42.50 34.42 18.65
N LYS A 367 41.59 33.52 18.41
CA LYS A 367 41.42 32.29 19.21
C LYS A 367 41.34 32.53 20.73
N GLY A 368 40.77 33.64 21.13
CA GLY A 368 40.65 34.01 22.55
C GLY A 368 41.88 34.70 23.17
N GLN A 369 42.99 34.79 22.45
CA GLN A 369 44.19 35.49 22.89
C GLN A 369 44.19 36.91 22.34
N ARG A 370 44.60 37.89 23.19
CA ARG A 370 44.77 39.27 22.78
C ARG A 370 46.00 39.41 21.85
N ILE A 371 45.80 40.14 20.76
CA ILE A 371 46.88 40.48 19.82
C ILE A 371 47.52 41.76 20.28
N GLU A 372 48.78 41.70 20.66
CA GLU A 372 49.53 42.89 21.00
C GLU A 372 49.95 43.64 19.72
N MET A 373 49.60 44.93 19.68
CA MET A 373 49.88 45.83 18.58
C MET A 373 50.06 47.25 19.16
N GLU A 374 50.93 48.04 18.53
CA GLU A 374 51.12 49.43 18.94
C GLU A 374 49.83 50.24 18.92
N PRO A 375 49.57 51.13 19.88
CA PRO A 375 48.36 51.91 19.97
C PRO A 375 47.99 52.67 18.69
N LEU A 376 48.99 53.20 17.98
CA LEU A 376 48.79 53.89 16.71
C LEU A 376 48.31 52.93 15.60
N SER A 377 48.87 51.74 15.52
CA SER A 377 48.46 50.72 14.59
C SER A 377 47.07 50.21 14.83
N ILE A 378 46.69 50.04 16.12
CA ILE A 378 45.31 49.68 16.51
C ILE A 378 44.34 50.78 16.09
N LYS A 379 44.68 52.04 16.35
CA LYS A 379 43.82 53.20 15.99
C LYS A 379 43.58 53.24 14.47
N VAL A 380 44.67 53.17 13.69
CA VAL A 380 44.58 53.18 12.21
C VAL A 380 43.78 51.97 11.68
N LEU A 381 44.04 50.77 12.21
CA LEU A 381 43.30 49.57 11.83
C LEU A 381 41.79 49.65 12.13
N ASN A 382 41.41 50.21 13.28
CA ASN A 382 40.02 50.46 13.63
C ASN A 382 39.33 51.42 12.65
N HIS A 383 40.01 52.48 12.23
CA HIS A 383 39.47 53.38 11.21
C HIS A 383 39.26 52.62 9.86
N PHE A 384 40.21 51.80 9.43
CA PHE A 384 40.05 50.98 8.21
C PHE A 384 38.89 50.02 8.28
N ILE A 385 38.72 49.34 9.41
CA ILE A 385 37.61 48.37 9.57
C ILE A 385 36.26 49.10 9.52
N ASN A 386 36.18 50.31 10.03
CA ASN A 386 34.95 51.10 10.06
C ASN A 386 34.74 51.98 8.82
N SER A 387 35.73 52.18 7.95
CA SER A 387 35.56 52.90 6.69
C SER A 387 34.75 52.05 5.68
N GLU A 388 33.88 52.66 4.88
CA GLU A 388 33.07 51.90 3.89
C GLU A 388 33.87 51.57 2.63
N ASP A 389 34.71 52.48 2.17
CA ASP A 389 35.44 52.37 0.90
C ASP A 389 36.97 52.40 1.09
N SER A 390 37.69 52.46 -0.02
CA SER A 390 39.12 52.67 -0.04
C SER A 390 39.49 54.05 0.45
N VAL A 391 40.54 54.14 1.27
CA VAL A 391 40.96 55.30 2.00
C VAL A 391 42.15 55.94 1.32
N SER A 392 42.20 57.26 1.23
CA SER A 392 43.35 58.02 0.68
C SER A 392 44.49 58.20 1.71
N SER A 393 45.70 58.53 1.21
CA SER A 393 46.83 58.84 2.07
C SER A 393 46.53 60.01 3.02
N ASN A 394 45.77 60.99 2.58
CA ASN A 394 45.43 62.16 3.40
C ASN A 394 44.52 61.81 4.57
N GLU A 395 43.51 60.97 4.34
CA GLU A 395 42.63 60.48 5.41
C GLU A 395 43.42 59.67 6.46
N ILE A 396 44.40 58.85 6.04
CA ILE A 396 45.30 58.16 7.00
C ILE A 396 46.13 59.13 7.77
N MET A 397 46.63 60.22 7.15
CA MET A 397 47.37 61.28 7.83
C MET A 397 46.51 61.95 8.93
N ASP A 398 45.23 62.18 8.60
CA ASP A 398 44.30 62.78 9.60
C ASP A 398 44.02 61.81 10.76
N TRP A 399 43.95 60.51 10.50
CA TRP A 399 43.81 59.53 11.59
C TRP A 399 45.01 59.45 12.50
N ILE A 400 46.23 59.64 11.96
CA ILE A 400 47.46 59.65 12.72
C ILE A 400 47.49 60.92 13.59
N ASN A 401 46.92 62.00 13.10
CA ASN A 401 46.77 63.29 13.81
C ASN A 401 48.08 63.85 14.45
N LYS A 402 49.13 63.99 13.59
CA LYS A 402 50.42 64.59 13.96
C LYS A 402 50.76 65.73 13.01
N PRO A 403 50.03 66.87 13.04
CA PRO A 403 50.20 67.93 12.05
C PRO A 403 51.56 68.69 12.19
N GLN A 404 52.24 68.61 13.33
CA GLN A 404 53.53 69.22 13.57
C GLN A 404 54.71 68.57 12.88
N LEU A 405 54.45 67.34 12.26
CA LEU A 405 55.52 66.64 11.57
C LEU A 405 55.52 67.00 10.07
N ASP A 406 56.69 67.00 9.45
CA ASP A 406 56.83 67.27 8.03
C ASP A 406 56.09 66.18 7.20
N TYR A 407 55.68 66.55 5.98
CA TYR A 407 54.91 65.68 5.10
C TYR A 407 55.63 64.35 4.75
N SER A 408 56.96 64.45 4.49
CA SER A 408 57.77 63.31 4.20
C SER A 408 57.86 62.34 5.38
N TYR A 409 57.97 62.87 6.60
CA TYR A 409 57.97 62.07 7.82
C TYR A 409 56.59 61.42 8.09
N ARG A 410 55.50 62.16 7.87
CA ARG A 410 54.15 61.55 7.97
C ARG A 410 53.89 60.43 6.99
N THR A 411 54.39 60.61 5.75
CA THR A 411 54.30 59.54 4.75
C THR A 411 55.08 58.29 5.15
N ARG A 412 56.30 58.51 5.72
CA ARG A 412 57.09 57.38 6.23
C ARG A 412 56.36 56.68 7.41
N LEU A 413 55.75 57.43 8.29
CA LEU A 413 55.05 56.93 9.46
C LEU A 413 53.80 56.11 9.02
N ILE A 414 53.08 56.54 7.96
CA ILE A 414 51.99 55.72 7.36
C ILE A 414 52.53 54.38 6.91
N ASN A 415 53.59 54.38 6.07
CA ASN A 415 54.12 53.13 5.52
C ASN A 415 54.60 52.18 6.64
N GLU A 416 55.23 52.70 7.65
CA GLU A 416 55.68 51.92 8.81
C GLU A 416 54.51 51.36 9.60
N THR A 417 53.47 52.14 9.83
CA THR A 417 52.26 51.72 10.55
C THR A 417 51.50 50.62 9.76
N LEU A 418 51.32 50.80 8.44
CA LEU A 418 50.68 49.81 7.59
C LEU A 418 51.51 48.53 7.49
N TYR A 419 52.81 48.61 7.41
CA TYR A 419 53.69 47.45 7.44
C TYR A 419 53.54 46.66 8.76
N LYS A 420 53.54 47.35 9.91
CA LYS A 420 53.34 46.71 11.22
C LYS A 420 51.99 46.03 11.32
N ILE A 421 50.91 46.63 10.82
CA ILE A 421 49.56 46.04 10.79
C ILE A 421 49.59 44.77 9.95
N ASN A 422 50.04 44.85 8.70
CA ASN A 422 50.13 43.74 7.80
C ASN A 422 50.99 42.59 8.36
N TYR A 423 52.16 42.91 8.91
CA TYR A 423 53.08 41.93 9.49
C TYR A 423 52.44 41.22 10.70
N THR A 424 51.81 41.95 11.61
CA THR A 424 51.18 41.34 12.77
C THR A 424 50.02 40.44 12.38
N ILE A 425 49.15 40.89 11.46
CA ILE A 425 47.98 40.09 11.04
C ILE A 425 48.42 38.87 10.23
N LYS A 426 49.39 38.98 9.33
CA LYS A 426 49.97 37.85 8.61
C LYS A 426 50.47 36.75 9.54
N ASN A 427 51.23 37.13 10.56
CA ASN A 427 51.79 36.19 11.53
C ASN A 427 50.70 35.53 12.37
N VAL A 428 49.67 36.26 12.78
CA VAL A 428 48.57 35.74 13.58
C VAL A 428 47.68 34.80 12.79
N LEU A 429 47.32 35.16 11.55
CA LEU A 429 46.44 34.38 10.70
C LEU A 429 47.18 33.32 9.88
N LYS A 430 48.50 33.42 9.78
CA LYS A 430 49.37 32.61 8.93
C LYS A 430 48.94 32.69 7.45
N ILE A 431 48.79 33.91 6.93
CA ILE A 431 48.43 34.19 5.53
C ILE A 431 49.59 34.92 4.84
N ASP A 432 49.74 34.71 3.51
CA ASP A 432 50.83 35.34 2.72
C ASP A 432 50.37 36.69 2.14
N SER A 433 49.08 36.95 2.01
CA SER A 433 48.53 38.19 1.45
C SER A 433 48.52 39.33 2.45
N ASP A 434 48.73 40.56 1.98
CA ASP A 434 48.57 41.78 2.80
C ASP A 434 47.09 42.01 3.16
N THR A 435 46.83 42.32 4.43
CA THR A 435 45.48 42.64 4.95
C THR A 435 45.04 44.03 4.48
N ILE A 436 46.00 44.98 4.41
CA ILE A 436 45.78 46.29 3.83
C ILE A 436 46.58 46.37 2.55
N THR A 437 45.89 46.51 1.42
CA THR A 437 46.49 46.58 0.08
C THR A 437 46.45 48.02 -0.42
N VAL A 438 47.49 48.41 -1.23
CA VAL A 438 47.61 49.70 -1.83
C VAL A 438 47.37 49.60 -3.36
N LYS A 439 46.55 50.51 -3.88
CA LYS A 439 46.27 50.64 -5.33
C LYS A 439 46.36 52.11 -5.75
N LYS A 440 46.53 52.36 -7.05
CA LYS A 440 46.40 53.71 -7.60
C LYS A 440 44.90 54.04 -7.71
N SER A 441 44.55 55.27 -7.40
CA SER A 441 43.17 55.74 -7.57
C SER A 441 42.75 55.65 -9.04
N LYS A 442 41.48 55.29 -9.26
CA LYS A 442 40.88 55.30 -10.61
C LYS A 442 40.65 56.71 -11.15
N LEU A 443 40.43 57.68 -10.24
CA LEU A 443 40.15 59.07 -10.59
C LEU A 443 41.43 59.86 -10.86
N ASP A 444 42.49 59.68 -10.07
CA ASP A 444 43.83 60.27 -10.30
C ASP A 444 44.90 59.24 -9.99
N LYS A 445 45.61 58.80 -11.02
CA LYS A 445 46.69 57.78 -10.93
C LYS A 445 47.87 58.19 -10.07
N ARG A 446 47.96 59.47 -9.67
CA ARG A 446 49.01 59.99 -8.77
C ARG A 446 48.67 59.68 -7.30
N LEU A 447 47.37 59.47 -7.00
CA LEU A 447 46.92 59.23 -5.64
C LEU A 447 46.95 57.73 -5.34
N LYS A 448 47.46 57.40 -4.15
CA LYS A 448 47.35 56.06 -3.57
C LYS A 448 46.12 55.93 -2.75
N VAL A 449 45.40 54.82 -2.93
CA VAL A 449 44.26 54.40 -2.13
C VAL A 449 44.58 53.08 -1.47
N TYR A 450 44.09 52.92 -0.27
CA TYR A 450 44.32 51.76 0.59
C TYR A 450 42.98 51.09 0.87
N SER A 451 42.94 49.77 0.81
CA SER A 451 41.76 48.98 1.14
C SER A 451 42.08 47.83 2.06
N ILE A 452 41.21 47.51 2.98
CA ILE A 452 41.38 46.42 3.93
C ILE A 452 40.50 45.22 3.56
N ASP A 453 41.02 44.02 3.74
CA ASP A 453 40.20 42.79 3.65
C ASP A 453 39.41 42.59 4.92
N LYS A 454 38.16 43.10 4.92
CA LYS A 454 37.24 43.01 6.05
C LYS A 454 36.77 41.56 6.34
N THR A 455 36.96 40.61 5.43
CA THR A 455 36.56 39.22 5.66
C THR A 455 37.36 38.51 6.73
N LEU A 456 38.55 39.05 7.03
CA LEU A 456 39.47 38.54 8.06
C LEU A 456 39.02 38.96 9.50
N PHE A 457 38.04 39.85 9.62
CA PHE A 457 37.59 40.38 10.89
C PHE A 457 36.16 40.03 11.22
N SER A 458 35.82 40.05 12.51
CA SER A 458 34.44 39.88 13.00
C SER A 458 34.23 40.74 14.27
N GLY A 459 32.97 41.06 14.59
CA GLY A 459 32.61 41.80 15.80
C GLY A 459 32.59 43.31 15.64
N TYR A 460 32.75 43.85 14.44
CA TYR A 460 32.51 45.26 14.17
C TYR A 460 31.04 45.55 13.91
N PRO A 461 30.50 46.71 14.29
CA PRO A 461 29.11 47.05 14.02
C PRO A 461 28.90 47.10 12.49
N LYS A 462 27.94 46.38 11.98
CA LYS A 462 27.47 46.55 10.61
C LYS A 462 26.68 47.88 10.59
N ILE A 463 27.20 48.86 9.88
CA ILE A 463 26.43 50.09 9.60
C ILE A 463 25.23 49.64 8.76
N LYS A 464 24.02 49.76 9.34
CA LYS A 464 22.80 49.62 8.57
C LYS A 464 22.78 50.75 7.55
N LYS A 465 22.81 50.44 6.25
CA LYS A 465 22.37 51.39 5.22
C LYS A 465 20.93 51.73 5.54
N GLU A 466 20.66 52.94 6.01
CA GLU A 466 19.33 53.53 5.86
C GLU A 466 19.07 53.62 4.35
N ILE A 467 18.10 52.87 3.89
CA ILE A 467 17.56 53.00 2.57
C ILE A 467 16.59 54.20 2.68
N ASP A 468 17.04 55.35 2.27
CA ASP A 468 16.13 56.46 2.00
C ASP A 468 15.21 56.06 0.85
N VAL A 469 13.90 56.09 1.14
CA VAL A 469 12.79 55.81 0.23
C VAL A 469 12.55 57.04 -0.65
#